data_b328c64962cfbfd403ae982c92329713
#
_entry.id   b328c64962cfbfd403ae982c92329713
#
_cell.length_a   1.000
_cell.length_b   1.000
_cell.length_c   1.000
_cell.angle_alpha   90.00
_cell.angle_beta   90.00
_cell.angle_gamma   90.00
#
_symmetry.space_group_name_H-M   'P 1'
#
loop_
_entity.id
_entity.type
_entity.pdbx_description
1 polymer ?
#
loop_
_entity_poly.entity_id
_entity_poly.type
_entity_poly.pdbx_seq_one_letter_code
_entity_poly.pdbx_strand_id
1 'polypeptide(L)'
;MNNIKFTTAAEAVKCIKSGDHIHLSSVASAPQCLIKAMCERGRNGEFKDVHIHHLHTEGPAPYADPEFEGVFQLDSFFVGGNVRKVTQSGYADYIPIFLSETQKLYRSGAVPCNVAMIQVSRPDKHGYVSLGTSVDATLAAVEC
;
A
#
# COMPACT_ATOMS: atom_id res chain seq x y z
N MET A 1 11.08 8.73 23.33
CA MET A 1 10.94 9.30 21.97
C MET A 1 11.31 8.19 20.99
N ASN A 2 10.39 7.73 20.16
CA ASN A 2 10.72 6.79 19.10
C ASN A 2 11.64 7.53 18.11
N ASN A 3 12.88 7.08 17.97
CA ASN A 3 13.81 7.66 17.00
C ASN A 3 13.30 7.34 15.59
N ILE A 4 12.85 8.37 14.87
CA ILE A 4 12.53 8.25 13.43
C ILE A 4 13.83 7.88 12.72
N LYS A 5 13.84 6.71 12.07
CA LYS A 5 14.99 6.25 11.30
C LYS A 5 14.82 6.69 9.85
N PHE A 6 15.71 7.53 9.37
CA PHE A 6 15.80 7.88 7.95
C PHE A 6 16.65 6.84 7.21
N THR A 7 16.15 6.35 6.09
CA THR A 7 16.83 5.33 5.30
C THR A 7 16.44 5.42 3.81
N THR A 8 17.00 4.60 2.95
CA THR A 8 16.62 4.52 1.54
C THR A 8 15.32 3.72 1.38
N ALA A 9 14.61 3.91 0.26
CA ALA A 9 13.43 3.12 -0.05
C ALA A 9 13.75 1.61 -0.11
N ALA A 10 14.88 1.25 -0.72
CA ALA A 10 15.33 -0.15 -0.80
C ALA A 10 15.55 -0.78 0.58
N GLU A 11 16.08 -0.02 1.53
CA GLU A 11 16.26 -0.52 2.90
C GLU A 11 14.93 -0.59 3.66
N ALA A 12 14.06 0.44 3.47
CA ALA A 12 12.77 0.50 4.16
C ALA A 12 11.87 -0.69 3.81
N VAL A 13 11.82 -1.11 2.53
CA VAL A 13 10.97 -2.21 2.09
C VAL A 13 11.50 -3.60 2.47
N LYS A 14 12.67 -3.72 3.08
CA LYS A 14 13.20 -5.01 3.56
C LYS A 14 12.35 -5.66 4.66
N CYS A 15 11.51 -4.89 5.33
CA CYS A 15 10.57 -5.43 6.32
C CYS A 15 9.48 -6.32 5.69
N ILE A 16 9.19 -6.19 4.39
CA ILE A 16 8.16 -6.94 3.68
C ILE A 16 8.56 -8.42 3.56
N LYS A 17 7.64 -9.29 3.91
CA LYS A 17 7.76 -10.76 3.87
C LYS A 17 6.65 -11.36 3.01
N SER A 18 6.83 -12.62 2.61
CA SER A 18 5.76 -13.39 1.95
C SER A 18 4.51 -13.47 2.82
N GLY A 19 3.35 -13.31 2.23
CA GLY A 19 2.06 -13.33 2.90
C GLY A 19 1.69 -12.03 3.63
N ASP A 20 2.51 -10.97 3.55
CA ASP A 20 2.17 -9.68 4.17
C ASP A 20 1.04 -8.98 3.43
N HIS A 21 0.23 -8.27 4.21
CA HIS A 21 -0.81 -7.36 3.73
C HIS A 21 -0.34 -5.92 3.87
N ILE A 22 -0.25 -5.22 2.74
CA ILE A 22 0.33 -3.88 2.64
C ILE A 22 -0.74 -2.86 2.29
N HIS A 23 -0.91 -1.85 3.14
CA HIS A 23 -1.68 -0.66 2.78
C HIS A 23 -0.82 0.35 2.01
N LEU A 24 -1.34 0.90 0.91
CA LEU A 24 -0.74 2.02 0.19
C LEU A 24 -1.57 3.28 0.38
N SER A 25 -0.93 4.40 0.72
CA SER A 25 -1.59 5.72 0.67
C SER A 25 -2.18 5.98 -0.71
N SER A 26 -3.36 6.60 -0.72
CA SER A 26 -4.17 6.76 -1.91
C SER A 26 -3.87 8.03 -2.71
N VAL A 27 -4.42 8.10 -3.90
CA VAL A 27 -4.45 9.25 -4.81
C VAL A 27 -3.05 9.83 -5.02
N ALA A 28 -2.91 11.16 -4.84
CA ALA A 28 -1.65 11.88 -5.02
C ALA A 28 -0.59 11.56 -3.94
N SER A 29 -0.98 10.88 -2.86
CA SER A 29 -0.08 10.43 -1.80
C SER A 29 0.47 9.02 -2.02
N ALA A 30 0.26 8.40 -3.20
CA ALA A 30 0.81 7.10 -3.52
C ALA A 30 2.35 7.12 -3.40
N PRO A 31 2.98 6.25 -2.57
CA PRO A 31 4.40 6.33 -2.24
C PRO A 31 5.27 5.69 -3.33
N GLN A 32 5.37 6.33 -4.49
CA GLN A 32 5.98 5.79 -5.71
C GLN A 32 7.40 5.25 -5.53
N CYS A 33 8.23 5.91 -4.69
CA CYS A 33 9.58 5.42 -4.43
C CYS A 33 9.59 4.06 -3.71
N LEU A 34 8.67 3.87 -2.74
CA LEU A 34 8.55 2.61 -2.01
C LEU A 34 7.92 1.53 -2.91
N ILE A 35 6.90 1.88 -3.71
CA ILE A 35 6.28 0.97 -4.69
C ILE A 35 7.35 0.44 -5.64
N LYS A 36 8.18 1.31 -6.21
CA LYS A 36 9.27 0.90 -7.10
C LYS A 36 10.23 -0.07 -6.43
N ALA A 37 10.71 0.27 -5.23
CA ALA A 37 11.65 -0.58 -4.48
C ALA A 37 11.03 -1.94 -4.09
N MET A 38 9.76 -1.96 -3.72
CA MET A 38 9.01 -3.20 -3.45
C MET A 38 8.92 -4.09 -4.70
N CYS A 39 8.56 -3.51 -5.85
CA CYS A 39 8.48 -4.26 -7.10
C CYS A 39 9.84 -4.80 -7.56
N GLU A 40 10.94 -4.07 -7.34
CA GLU A 40 12.29 -4.57 -7.62
C GLU A 40 12.59 -5.82 -6.80
N ARG A 41 12.24 -5.86 -5.52
CA ARG A 41 12.39 -7.06 -4.67
C ARG A 41 11.50 -8.22 -5.14
N GLY A 42 10.26 -7.93 -5.55
CA GLY A 42 9.36 -8.93 -6.12
C GLY A 42 9.93 -9.58 -7.38
N ARG A 43 10.51 -8.78 -8.31
CA ARG A 43 11.19 -9.32 -9.51
C ARG A 43 12.39 -10.20 -9.17
N ASN A 44 13.08 -9.89 -8.09
CA ASN A 44 14.21 -10.70 -7.62
C ASN A 44 13.76 -11.98 -6.88
N GLY A 45 12.46 -12.23 -6.74
CA GLY A 45 11.93 -13.42 -6.07
C GLY A 45 12.16 -13.45 -4.55
N GLU A 46 12.33 -12.27 -3.92
CA GLU A 46 12.63 -12.19 -2.49
C GLU A 46 11.42 -12.47 -1.58
N PHE A 47 10.20 -12.43 -2.12
CA PHE A 47 8.95 -12.78 -1.45
C PHE A 47 7.88 -13.19 -2.47
N LYS A 48 6.77 -13.73 -1.98
CA LYS A 48 5.59 -14.12 -2.76
C LYS A 48 4.32 -13.95 -1.94
N ASP A 49 3.17 -13.96 -2.61
CA ASP A 49 1.85 -13.93 -1.95
C ASP A 49 1.68 -12.70 -1.06
N VAL A 50 2.09 -11.53 -1.56
CA VAL A 50 1.95 -10.25 -0.86
C VAL A 50 0.68 -9.55 -1.34
N HIS A 51 -0.21 -9.24 -0.40
CA HIS A 51 -1.47 -8.56 -0.68
C HIS A 51 -1.29 -7.04 -0.63
N ILE A 52 -1.75 -6.36 -1.68
CA ILE A 52 -1.69 -4.90 -1.79
C ILE A 52 -3.11 -4.35 -1.65
N HIS A 53 -3.32 -3.58 -0.59
CA HIS A 53 -4.59 -2.90 -0.32
C HIS A 53 -4.48 -1.41 -0.63
N HIS A 54 -5.32 -0.91 -1.50
CA HIS A 54 -5.42 0.52 -1.77
C HIS A 54 -6.87 0.96 -2.04
N LEU A 55 -7.18 2.21 -1.74
CA LEU A 55 -8.44 2.80 -2.17
C LEU A 55 -8.38 3.04 -3.68
N HIS A 56 -7.53 3.94 -4.14
CA HIS A 56 -7.01 3.99 -5.51
C HIS A 56 -5.71 4.82 -5.53
N THR A 57 -4.84 4.56 -6.46
CA THR A 57 -3.55 5.25 -6.57
C THR A 57 -3.48 6.04 -7.87
N GLU A 58 -2.75 7.16 -7.83
CA GLU A 58 -2.39 7.90 -9.05
C GLU A 58 -0.99 7.50 -9.52
N GLY A 59 -0.79 7.55 -10.84
CA GLY A 59 0.45 7.14 -11.48
C GLY A 59 0.55 5.64 -11.72
N PRO A 60 1.76 5.13 -11.95
CA PRO A 60 1.98 3.71 -12.23
C PRO A 60 1.62 2.82 -11.04
N ALA A 61 1.00 1.67 -11.34
CA ALA A 61 0.72 0.61 -10.38
C ALA A 61 1.40 -0.69 -10.84
N PRO A 62 2.74 -0.75 -10.90
CA PRO A 62 3.46 -1.87 -11.49
C PRO A 62 3.22 -3.19 -10.77
N TYR A 63 2.89 -3.17 -9.48
CA TYR A 63 2.51 -4.36 -8.70
C TYR A 63 1.27 -5.08 -9.23
N ALA A 64 0.48 -4.41 -10.09
CA ALA A 64 -0.69 -4.99 -10.73
C ALA A 64 -0.38 -5.59 -12.12
N ASP A 65 0.85 -5.50 -12.61
CA ASP A 65 1.22 -6.08 -13.89
C ASP A 65 1.25 -7.61 -13.84
N PRO A 66 0.85 -8.32 -14.92
CA PRO A 66 0.86 -9.79 -14.97
C PRO A 66 2.22 -10.42 -14.70
N GLU A 67 3.33 -9.69 -14.87
CA GLU A 67 4.67 -10.17 -14.53
C GLU A 67 4.82 -10.55 -13.04
N PHE A 68 3.95 -10.02 -12.19
CA PHE A 68 3.95 -10.27 -10.75
C PHE A 68 2.93 -11.30 -10.28
N GLU A 69 2.39 -12.10 -11.20
CA GLU A 69 1.49 -13.21 -10.84
C GLU A 69 2.14 -14.12 -9.79
N GLY A 70 1.44 -14.38 -8.70
CA GLY A 70 1.95 -15.13 -7.55
C GLY A 70 2.93 -14.38 -6.64
N VAL A 71 3.34 -13.16 -7.01
CA VAL A 71 4.15 -12.27 -6.16
C VAL A 71 3.26 -11.28 -5.42
N PHE A 72 2.39 -10.58 -6.16
CA PHE A 72 1.43 -9.65 -5.60
C PHE A 72 0.00 -10.06 -5.93
N GLN A 73 -0.89 -9.90 -4.96
CA GLN A 73 -2.33 -9.92 -5.12
C GLN A 73 -2.85 -8.51 -4.83
N LEU A 74 -3.49 -7.88 -5.81
CA LEU A 74 -4.11 -6.59 -5.61
C LEU A 74 -5.55 -6.75 -5.13
N ASP A 75 -5.83 -6.23 -3.92
CA ASP A 75 -7.17 -6.16 -3.31
C ASP A 75 -7.61 -4.69 -3.27
N SER A 76 -8.33 -4.26 -4.28
CA SER A 76 -8.66 -2.85 -4.51
C SER A 76 -10.01 -2.49 -3.89
N PHE A 77 -10.06 -1.47 -3.03
CA PHE A 77 -11.32 -0.91 -2.50
C PHE A 77 -12.01 0.01 -3.51
N PHE A 78 -11.27 0.48 -4.49
CA PHE A 78 -11.79 1.24 -5.62
C PHE A 78 -10.95 0.98 -6.86
N VAL A 79 -11.60 0.73 -8.00
CA VAL A 79 -10.93 0.41 -9.26
C VAL A 79 -10.65 1.69 -10.06
N GLY A 80 -9.46 2.25 -9.89
CA GLY A 80 -8.96 3.38 -10.66
C GLY A 80 -8.63 3.04 -12.11
N GLY A 81 -8.35 4.07 -12.90
CA GLY A 81 -8.04 3.90 -14.33
C GLY A 81 -6.79 3.04 -14.60
N ASN A 82 -5.80 3.14 -13.72
CA ASN A 82 -4.51 2.45 -13.81
C ASN A 82 -4.57 0.94 -13.52
N VAL A 83 -5.59 0.47 -12.78
CA VAL A 83 -5.76 -0.96 -12.44
C VAL A 83 -7.01 -1.60 -13.06
N ARG A 84 -7.81 -0.83 -13.78
CA ARG A 84 -9.10 -1.31 -14.32
C ARG A 84 -8.97 -2.53 -15.22
N LYS A 85 -8.01 -2.52 -16.13
CA LYS A 85 -7.79 -3.63 -17.07
C LYS A 85 -7.41 -4.91 -16.34
N VAL A 86 -6.54 -4.80 -15.34
CA VAL A 86 -6.06 -5.92 -14.53
C VAL A 86 -7.19 -6.52 -13.71
N THR A 87 -8.03 -5.68 -13.09
CA THR A 87 -9.22 -6.13 -12.35
C THR A 87 -10.22 -6.84 -13.28
N GLN A 88 -10.44 -6.30 -14.50
CA GLN A 88 -11.33 -6.92 -15.47
C GLN A 88 -10.82 -8.26 -16.01
N SER A 89 -9.51 -8.48 -16.03
CA SER A 89 -8.91 -9.75 -16.46
C SER A 89 -8.82 -10.81 -15.38
N GLY A 90 -9.22 -10.50 -14.14
CA GLY A 90 -9.21 -11.43 -13.02
C GLY A 90 -7.88 -11.55 -12.27
N TYR A 91 -6.89 -10.70 -12.58
CA TYR A 91 -5.60 -10.66 -11.86
C TYR A 91 -5.61 -9.76 -10.62
N ALA A 92 -6.73 -9.09 -10.34
CA ALA A 92 -6.89 -8.26 -9.16
C ALA A 92 -8.31 -8.35 -8.64
N ASP A 93 -8.47 -8.33 -7.34
CA ASP A 93 -9.76 -8.39 -6.69
C ASP A 93 -10.31 -6.98 -6.42
N TYR A 94 -11.63 -6.87 -6.46
CA TYR A 94 -12.35 -5.68 -6.05
C TYR A 94 -13.17 -5.98 -4.81
N ILE A 95 -12.89 -5.22 -3.75
CA ILE A 95 -13.64 -5.29 -2.49
C ILE A 95 -14.65 -4.14 -2.47
N PRO A 96 -15.94 -4.40 -2.78
CA PRO A 96 -16.96 -3.35 -2.83
C PRO A 96 -17.28 -2.85 -1.42
N ILE A 97 -16.94 -1.59 -1.16
CA ILE A 97 -17.16 -0.96 0.14
C ILE A 97 -17.36 0.55 -0.03
N PHE A 98 -18.14 1.15 0.86
CA PHE A 98 -18.22 2.61 0.95
C PHE A 98 -16.94 3.18 1.56
N LEU A 99 -16.47 4.32 1.03
CA LEU A 99 -15.27 5.00 1.54
C LEU A 99 -15.35 5.24 3.06
N SER A 100 -16.51 5.63 3.56
CA SER A 100 -16.74 5.86 4.99
C SER A 100 -16.59 4.62 5.87
N GLU A 101 -16.59 3.43 5.28
CA GLU A 101 -16.51 2.16 5.99
C GLU A 101 -15.14 1.48 5.88
N THR A 102 -14.28 1.93 4.95
CA THR A 102 -12.96 1.34 4.71
C THR A 102 -12.10 1.29 5.99
N GLN A 103 -12.18 2.34 6.82
CA GLN A 103 -11.45 2.35 8.09
C GLN A 103 -11.92 1.26 9.05
N LYS A 104 -13.20 0.87 9.00
CA LYS A 104 -13.74 -0.19 9.85
C LYS A 104 -13.16 -1.56 9.50
N LEU A 105 -12.84 -1.81 8.21
CA LEU A 105 -12.21 -3.07 7.79
C LEU A 105 -10.87 -3.28 8.49
N TYR A 106 -10.03 -2.25 8.53
CA TYR A 106 -8.75 -2.32 9.23
C TYR A 106 -8.94 -2.47 10.73
N ARG A 107 -9.70 -1.58 11.38
CA ARG A 107 -9.89 -1.60 12.84
C ARG A 107 -10.58 -2.85 13.38
N SER A 108 -11.41 -3.51 12.57
CA SER A 108 -12.04 -4.79 12.94
C SER A 108 -11.13 -6.00 12.70
N GLY A 109 -10.01 -5.82 11.99
CA GLY A 109 -9.15 -6.93 11.56
C GLY A 109 -9.72 -7.75 10.40
N ALA A 110 -10.84 -7.33 9.79
CA ALA A 110 -11.41 -8.03 8.63
C ALA A 110 -10.47 -7.98 7.41
N VAL A 111 -9.70 -6.90 7.29
CA VAL A 111 -8.56 -6.79 6.37
C VAL A 111 -7.29 -6.63 7.20
N PRO A 112 -6.36 -7.58 7.14
CA PRO A 112 -5.08 -7.46 7.84
C PRO A 112 -4.25 -6.30 7.29
N CYS A 113 -3.37 -5.73 8.12
CA CYS A 113 -2.39 -4.74 7.70
C CYS A 113 -1.08 -4.96 8.46
N ASN A 114 -0.11 -5.59 7.79
CA ASN A 114 1.21 -5.86 8.39
C ASN A 114 2.19 -4.72 8.12
N VAL A 115 2.00 -4.03 6.99
CA VAL A 115 2.86 -2.93 6.55
C VAL A 115 2.00 -1.80 6.00
N ALA A 116 2.26 -0.57 6.43
CA ALA A 116 1.67 0.64 5.85
C ALA A 116 2.74 1.46 5.12
N MET A 117 2.67 1.49 3.80
CA MET A 117 3.53 2.33 2.95
C MET A 117 2.80 3.64 2.67
N ILE A 118 3.22 4.69 3.35
CA ILE A 118 2.49 5.97 3.35
C ILE A 118 3.38 7.16 2.98
N GLN A 119 2.76 8.16 2.39
CA GLN A 119 3.38 9.46 2.16
C GLN A 119 3.01 10.40 3.30
N VAL A 120 4.01 11.01 3.92
CA VAL A 120 3.83 11.95 5.02
C VAL A 120 4.67 13.21 4.81
N SER A 121 4.37 14.28 5.56
CA SER A 121 5.23 15.46 5.64
C SER A 121 6.58 15.13 6.28
N ARG A 122 7.54 16.06 6.17
CA ARG A 122 8.72 16.00 7.03
C ARG A 122 8.30 16.13 8.49
N PRO A 123 8.95 15.41 9.42
CA PRO A 123 8.70 15.58 10.84
C PRO A 123 8.93 17.02 11.29
N ASP A 124 8.07 17.52 12.16
CA ASP A 124 8.27 18.79 12.84
C ASP A 124 9.32 18.66 13.97
N LYS A 125 9.57 19.75 14.69
CA LYS A 125 10.52 19.78 15.83
C LYS A 125 10.15 18.85 16.99
N HIS A 126 8.93 18.35 17.04
CA HIS A 126 8.44 17.42 18.05
C HIS A 126 8.36 15.96 17.52
N GLY A 127 8.67 15.74 16.24
CA GLY A 127 8.60 14.44 15.59
C GLY A 127 7.23 14.09 15.02
N TYR A 128 6.27 15.01 14.99
CA TYR A 128 4.96 14.79 14.36
C TYR A 128 5.04 14.95 12.85
N VAL A 129 4.26 14.13 12.15
CA VAL A 129 4.09 14.16 10.70
C VAL A 129 2.63 14.35 10.35
N SER A 130 2.35 14.92 9.18
CA SER A 130 1.00 15.02 8.62
C SER A 130 0.84 13.98 7.52
N LEU A 131 -0.33 13.36 7.45
CA LEU A 131 -0.72 12.47 6.34
C LEU A 131 -0.96 13.23 5.02
N GLY A 132 -1.00 14.56 5.08
CA GLY A 132 -1.10 15.41 3.89
C GLY A 132 -2.49 15.41 3.26
N THR A 133 -2.55 15.20 1.94
CA THR A 133 -3.75 15.40 1.12
C THR A 133 -4.69 14.20 1.06
N SER A 134 -4.19 12.99 1.29
CA SER A 134 -4.97 11.75 1.18
C SER A 134 -4.94 11.00 2.50
N VAL A 135 -5.90 11.31 3.36
CA VAL A 135 -6.00 10.72 4.70
C VAL A 135 -6.81 9.42 4.70
N ASP A 136 -7.96 9.43 4.04
CA ASP A 136 -8.90 8.30 3.83
C ASP A 136 -8.79 7.17 4.89
N ALA A 137 -8.37 5.96 4.48
CA ALA A 137 -8.16 4.81 5.36
C ALA A 137 -6.75 4.75 5.97
N THR A 138 -5.84 5.64 5.57
CA THR A 138 -4.41 5.60 5.94
C THR A 138 -4.20 5.66 7.44
N LEU A 139 -4.95 6.52 8.16
CA LEU A 139 -4.84 6.59 9.62
C LEU A 139 -5.18 5.25 10.28
N ALA A 140 -6.28 4.62 9.86
CA ALA A 140 -6.68 3.32 10.41
C ALA A 140 -5.65 2.23 10.11
N ALA A 141 -5.06 2.22 8.92
CA ALA A 141 -4.02 1.27 8.55
C ALA A 141 -2.73 1.43 9.38
N VAL A 142 -2.40 2.66 9.80
CA VAL A 142 -1.22 2.93 10.65
C VAL A 142 -1.47 2.58 12.12
N GLU A 143 -2.74 2.62 12.57
CA GLU A 143 -3.13 2.29 13.94
C GLU A 143 -3.25 0.78 14.18
N CYS A 144 -3.35 -0.04 13.13
CA CYS A 144 -3.47 -1.49 13.20
C CYS A 144 -2.12 -2.19 13.07
#